data_12b24fe945c37149e449d73f20227591
#
_entry.id   12b24fe945c37149e449d73f20227591
#
_cell.length_a   1.000
_cell.length_b   1.000
_cell.length_c   1.000
_cell.angle_alpha   90.00
_cell.angle_beta   90.00
_cell.angle_gamma   90.00
#
_symmetry.space_group_name_H-M   'P 1'
#
loop_
_entity.id
_entity.type
_entity.pdbx_description
1 polymer ?
#
loop_
_entity_poly.entity_id
_entity_poly.type
_entity_poly.pdbx_seq_one_letter_code
_entity_poly.pdbx_strand_id
1 'polypeptide(L)'
;MSGFGASKIIMGLCIALVASSAWADGSSFVGRWHLNRAQSTLPPGEPVPNDVIAEISRVDSTHVQWSLTVLAAQGQTSVETFDAVPNGEFYPINSDTTAAFSLIGNTLQATFKGPTGQTDILTCTLAADQKKMTCKGVLSSGDGRTTNYVDVYDRM
;
A
#
# COMPACT_ATOMS: atom_id res chain seq x y z
N MET A 1 40.78 37.05 -57.30
CA MET A 1 41.13 35.63 -56.99
C MET A 1 40.34 35.23 -55.74
N SER A 2 39.52 34.30 -55.92
CA SER A 2 38.42 33.80 -55.08
C SER A 2 38.93 33.07 -53.87
N GLY A 3 38.29 33.31 -52.69
CA GLY A 3 38.43 32.50 -51.49
C GLY A 3 37.07 32.19 -50.92
N PHE A 4 36.58 31.03 -51.23
CA PHE A 4 35.31 30.50 -50.67
C PHE A 4 35.54 30.04 -49.22
N GLY A 5 34.89 30.68 -48.26
CA GLY A 5 34.79 30.24 -46.88
C GLY A 5 33.61 29.30 -46.70
N ALA A 6 33.89 28.03 -46.44
CA ALA A 6 32.89 27.02 -46.13
C ALA A 6 32.31 27.20 -44.72
N SER A 7 31.03 27.53 -44.64
CA SER A 7 30.26 27.60 -43.39
C SER A 7 29.90 26.16 -42.97
N LYS A 8 30.44 25.71 -41.84
CA LYS A 8 30.04 24.43 -41.20
C LYS A 8 28.76 24.65 -40.40
N ILE A 9 27.66 24.13 -40.89
CA ILE A 9 26.39 24.04 -40.14
C ILE A 9 26.53 22.88 -39.15
N ILE A 10 26.64 23.19 -37.86
CA ILE A 10 26.55 22.22 -36.79
C ILE A 10 25.07 21.99 -36.49
N MET A 11 24.57 20.88 -36.98
CA MET A 11 23.22 20.43 -36.72
C MET A 11 23.19 19.82 -35.31
N GLY A 12 22.75 20.62 -34.32
CA GLY A 12 22.58 20.18 -32.94
C GLY A 12 21.41 19.20 -32.84
N LEU A 13 21.72 17.94 -32.56
CA LEU A 13 20.73 16.88 -32.27
C LEU A 13 20.17 17.10 -30.86
N CYS A 14 19.03 17.76 -30.75
CA CYS A 14 18.28 17.80 -29.49
C CYS A 14 17.66 16.43 -29.20
N ILE A 15 18.32 15.64 -28.34
CA ILE A 15 17.72 14.43 -27.78
C ILE A 15 16.70 14.90 -26.73
N ALA A 16 15.43 14.88 -27.11
CA ALA A 16 14.33 15.03 -26.15
C ALA A 16 14.32 13.78 -25.25
N LEU A 17 14.77 13.93 -24.01
CA LEU A 17 14.56 12.95 -22.96
C LEU A 17 13.05 12.92 -22.65
N VAL A 18 12.34 11.95 -23.22
CA VAL A 18 10.98 11.63 -22.82
C VAL A 18 11.09 10.99 -21.44
N ALA A 19 10.84 11.76 -20.38
CA ALA A 19 10.66 11.22 -19.06
C ALA A 19 9.39 10.37 -19.12
N SER A 20 9.52 9.06 -19.23
CA SER A 20 8.44 8.12 -19.06
C SER A 20 7.99 8.24 -17.61
N SER A 21 6.82 8.85 -17.37
CA SER A 21 6.13 8.77 -16.10
C SER A 21 5.82 7.28 -15.89
N ALA A 22 6.65 6.60 -15.09
CA ALA A 22 6.31 5.26 -14.63
C ALA A 22 5.04 5.41 -13.78
N TRP A 23 3.90 5.04 -14.35
CA TRP A 23 2.65 4.93 -13.59
C TRP A 23 2.91 3.92 -12.48
N ALA A 24 2.47 4.26 -11.27
CA ALA A 24 2.54 3.35 -10.16
C ALA A 24 1.76 2.07 -10.52
N ASP A 25 2.50 0.98 -10.71
CA ASP A 25 1.91 -0.33 -10.98
C ASP A 25 1.80 -1.09 -9.66
N GLY A 26 0.58 -1.12 -9.11
CA GLY A 26 0.28 -1.85 -7.89
C GLY A 26 0.17 -3.36 -8.07
N SER A 27 0.27 -3.88 -9.29
CA SER A 27 0.08 -5.30 -9.59
C SER A 27 0.99 -6.22 -8.79
N SER A 28 2.17 -5.76 -8.40
CA SER A 28 3.10 -6.49 -7.53
C SER A 28 2.54 -6.81 -6.14
N PHE A 29 1.58 -6.04 -5.64
CA PHE A 29 0.89 -6.33 -4.37
C PHE A 29 -0.14 -7.45 -4.49
N VAL A 30 -0.63 -7.74 -5.70
CA VAL A 30 -1.63 -8.78 -5.94
C VAL A 30 -1.08 -10.14 -5.52
N GLY A 31 -1.86 -10.86 -4.70
CA GLY A 31 -1.49 -12.17 -4.17
C GLY A 31 -2.09 -12.43 -2.81
N ARG A 32 -1.72 -13.58 -2.24
CA ARG A 32 -2.08 -13.96 -0.87
C ARG A 32 -0.87 -13.78 0.04
N TRP A 33 -1.14 -13.21 1.20
CA TRP A 33 -0.14 -12.76 2.15
C TRP A 33 -0.47 -13.29 3.53
N HIS A 34 0.46 -13.97 4.17
CA HIS A 34 0.32 -14.53 5.51
C HIS A 34 1.11 -13.70 6.51
N LEU A 35 0.48 -13.27 7.61
CA LEU A 35 1.14 -12.48 8.65
C LEU A 35 2.26 -13.29 9.31
N ASN A 36 3.48 -12.79 9.22
CA ASN A 36 4.64 -13.33 9.91
C ASN A 36 4.75 -12.70 11.30
N ARG A 37 4.11 -13.32 12.28
CA ARG A 37 4.07 -12.82 13.67
C ARG A 37 5.45 -12.69 14.31
N ALA A 38 6.40 -13.55 13.93
CA ALA A 38 7.75 -13.52 14.48
C ALA A 38 8.56 -12.30 14.02
N GLN A 39 8.20 -11.73 12.88
CA GLN A 39 8.83 -10.53 12.30
C GLN A 39 8.00 -9.25 12.47
N SER A 40 6.77 -9.38 12.96
CA SER A 40 5.86 -8.26 13.21
C SER A 40 6.03 -7.70 14.61
N THR A 41 5.74 -6.40 14.76
CA THR A 41 5.63 -5.73 16.05
C THR A 41 4.20 -5.23 16.18
N LEU A 42 3.34 -6.03 16.79
CA LEU A 42 1.92 -5.73 16.92
C LEU A 42 1.66 -4.60 17.93
N PRO A 43 0.55 -3.85 17.81
CA PRO A 43 0.19 -2.81 18.77
C PRO A 43 0.05 -3.40 20.18
N PRO A 44 0.66 -2.78 21.20
CA PRO A 44 0.53 -3.26 22.57
C PRO A 44 -0.92 -3.09 23.07
N GLY A 45 -1.42 -4.10 23.76
CA GLY A 45 -2.77 -4.08 24.35
C GLY A 45 -3.88 -4.56 23.40
N GLU A 46 -3.59 -4.75 22.15
CA GLU A 46 -4.53 -5.36 21.20
C GLU A 46 -4.47 -6.89 21.30
N PRO A 47 -5.62 -7.58 21.15
CA PRO A 47 -5.63 -9.04 21.10
C PRO A 47 -4.81 -9.54 19.92
N VAL A 48 -3.83 -10.38 20.20
CA VAL A 48 -2.98 -10.98 19.16
C VAL A 48 -3.79 -12.06 18.41
N PRO A 49 -4.03 -11.93 17.11
CA PRO A 49 -4.74 -12.95 16.35
C PRO A 49 -3.91 -14.23 16.24
N ASN A 50 -4.57 -15.38 16.15
CA ASN A 50 -3.89 -16.65 15.88
C ASN A 50 -3.34 -16.69 14.46
N ASP A 51 -4.07 -16.11 13.52
CA ASP A 51 -3.68 -16.05 12.12
C ASP A 51 -4.31 -14.85 11.40
N VAL A 52 -3.61 -14.33 10.38
CA VAL A 52 -4.11 -13.28 9.49
C VAL A 52 -3.66 -13.58 8.06
N ILE A 53 -4.62 -13.66 7.16
CA ILE A 53 -4.38 -13.78 5.73
C ILE A 53 -4.98 -12.58 5.01
N ALA A 54 -4.14 -11.82 4.31
CA ALA A 54 -4.58 -10.79 3.39
C ALA A 54 -4.52 -11.32 1.95
N GLU A 55 -5.63 -11.22 1.25
CA GLU A 55 -5.70 -11.53 -0.18
C GLU A 55 -5.97 -10.24 -0.94
N ILE A 56 -5.00 -9.80 -1.72
CA ILE A 56 -5.10 -8.63 -2.58
C ILE A 56 -5.34 -9.14 -3.99
N SER A 57 -6.55 -8.93 -4.50
CA SER A 57 -6.96 -9.44 -5.80
C SER A 57 -6.75 -8.43 -6.92
N ARG A 58 -6.72 -7.14 -6.60
CA ARG A 58 -6.50 -6.07 -7.57
C ARG A 58 -5.89 -4.84 -6.90
N VAL A 59 -4.86 -4.26 -7.53
CA VAL A 59 -4.33 -2.93 -7.21
C VAL A 59 -3.90 -2.27 -8.52
N ASP A 60 -4.65 -1.27 -8.95
CA ASP A 60 -4.33 -0.41 -10.09
C ASP A 60 -4.86 1.02 -9.85
N SER A 61 -4.75 1.90 -10.83
CA SER A 61 -5.22 3.30 -10.71
C SER A 61 -6.74 3.44 -10.56
N THR A 62 -7.50 2.38 -10.78
CA THR A 62 -8.97 2.40 -10.76
C THR A 62 -9.56 1.67 -9.58
N HIS A 63 -8.87 0.64 -9.03
CA HIS A 63 -9.38 -0.17 -7.94
C HIS A 63 -8.26 -0.66 -7.02
N VAL A 64 -8.60 -0.76 -5.73
CA VAL A 64 -7.96 -1.64 -4.75
C VAL A 64 -9.02 -2.61 -4.26
N GLN A 65 -8.79 -3.89 -4.47
CA GLN A 65 -9.65 -4.97 -3.98
C GLN A 65 -8.85 -5.89 -3.08
N TRP A 66 -9.32 -6.09 -1.86
CA TRP A 66 -8.71 -7.03 -0.93
C TRP A 66 -9.76 -7.69 -0.02
N SER A 67 -9.36 -8.81 0.56
CA SER A 67 -10.03 -9.40 1.70
C SER A 67 -9.01 -9.68 2.79
N LEU A 68 -9.42 -9.49 4.04
CA LEU A 68 -8.65 -9.79 5.23
C LEU A 68 -9.38 -10.85 6.03
N THR A 69 -8.76 -12.02 6.20
CA THR A 69 -9.26 -13.08 7.06
C THR A 69 -8.46 -13.08 8.35
N VAL A 70 -9.13 -12.90 9.47
CA VAL A 70 -8.52 -12.88 10.81
C VAL A 70 -9.06 -14.04 11.62
N LEU A 71 -8.19 -14.90 12.11
CA LEU A 71 -8.50 -15.92 13.11
C LEU A 71 -8.13 -15.36 14.50
N ALA A 72 -9.12 -14.97 15.26
CA ALA A 72 -8.93 -14.45 16.62
C ALA A 72 -8.38 -15.52 17.58
N ALA A 73 -7.78 -15.08 18.70
CA ALA A 73 -7.23 -15.96 19.72
C ALA A 73 -8.25 -16.95 20.30
N GLN A 74 -9.52 -16.61 20.32
CA GLN A 74 -10.62 -17.46 20.79
C GLN A 74 -11.16 -18.41 19.70
N GLY A 75 -10.52 -18.46 18.51
CA GLY A 75 -10.90 -19.34 17.41
C GLY A 75 -12.03 -18.82 16.52
N GLN A 76 -12.50 -17.59 16.74
CA GLN A 76 -13.46 -16.95 15.85
C GLN A 76 -12.76 -16.45 14.59
N THR A 77 -13.42 -16.64 13.45
CA THR A 77 -12.92 -16.12 12.16
C THR A 77 -13.79 -14.96 11.71
N SER A 78 -13.15 -13.86 11.34
CA SER A 78 -13.80 -12.73 10.67
C SER A 78 -13.19 -12.54 9.28
N VAL A 79 -14.01 -12.05 8.35
CA VAL A 79 -13.56 -11.68 6.99
C VAL A 79 -14.06 -10.27 6.70
N GLU A 80 -13.14 -9.41 6.34
CA GLU A 80 -13.44 -8.07 5.84
C GLU A 80 -13.04 -7.97 4.37
N THR A 81 -13.82 -7.23 3.59
CA THR A 81 -13.57 -7.02 2.17
C THR A 81 -13.61 -5.54 1.83
N PHE A 82 -12.85 -5.15 0.83
CA PHE A 82 -12.83 -3.78 0.33
C PHE A 82 -12.70 -3.79 -1.19
N ASP A 83 -13.43 -2.89 -1.84
CA ASP A 83 -13.35 -2.64 -3.28
C ASP A 83 -13.67 -1.16 -3.55
N ALA A 84 -12.65 -0.36 -3.82
CA ALA A 84 -12.83 1.05 -4.13
C ALA A 84 -11.66 1.64 -4.93
N VAL A 85 -11.85 2.89 -5.38
CA VAL A 85 -10.84 3.65 -6.12
C VAL A 85 -9.74 4.12 -5.17
N PRO A 86 -8.44 3.95 -5.49
CA PRO A 86 -7.33 4.44 -4.66
C PRO A 86 -7.05 5.94 -4.86
N ASN A 87 -8.06 6.77 -4.62
CA ASN A 87 -8.01 8.24 -4.79
C ASN A 87 -7.82 9.01 -3.48
N GLY A 88 -7.65 8.30 -2.36
CA GLY A 88 -7.53 8.89 -1.01
C GLY A 88 -8.86 9.31 -0.38
N GLU A 89 -9.99 9.06 -1.03
CA GLU A 89 -11.32 9.27 -0.45
C GLU A 89 -11.73 8.08 0.41
N PHE A 90 -12.57 8.34 1.42
CA PHE A 90 -13.04 7.30 2.34
C PHE A 90 -14.26 6.57 1.80
N TYR A 91 -14.17 5.25 1.74
CA TYR A 91 -15.23 4.34 1.36
C TYR A 91 -15.58 3.40 2.52
N PRO A 92 -16.84 2.96 2.67
CA PRO A 92 -17.23 2.05 3.74
C PRO A 92 -16.62 0.66 3.53
N ILE A 93 -16.11 0.05 4.63
CA ILE A 93 -15.79 -1.38 4.70
C ILE A 93 -16.99 -2.14 5.30
N ASN A 94 -17.54 -1.57 6.37
CA ASN A 94 -18.72 -2.09 7.09
C ASN A 94 -19.53 -0.91 7.64
N SER A 95 -20.49 -1.17 8.52
CA SER A 95 -21.35 -0.13 9.11
C SER A 95 -20.60 0.93 9.89
N ASP A 96 -19.43 0.58 10.45
CA ASP A 96 -18.75 1.40 11.46
C ASP A 96 -17.33 1.83 11.05
N THR A 97 -16.82 1.25 9.98
CA THR A 97 -15.43 1.49 9.52
C THR A 97 -15.40 1.94 8.07
N THR A 98 -14.60 2.96 7.81
CA THR A 98 -14.28 3.42 6.46
C THR A 98 -12.79 3.31 6.19
N ALA A 99 -12.42 3.16 4.92
CA ALA A 99 -11.03 3.16 4.48
C ALA A 99 -10.81 4.07 3.27
N ALA A 100 -9.61 4.63 3.20
CA ALA A 100 -9.10 5.35 2.05
C ALA A 100 -7.78 4.70 1.62
N PHE A 101 -7.61 4.51 0.31
CA PHE A 101 -6.38 3.96 -0.25
C PHE A 101 -5.75 4.95 -1.23
N SER A 102 -4.43 4.90 -1.31
CA SER A 102 -3.65 5.56 -2.36
C SER A 102 -2.45 4.71 -2.75
N LEU A 103 -2.09 4.79 -4.03
CA LEU A 103 -0.90 4.14 -4.58
C LEU A 103 0.09 5.23 -4.98
N ILE A 104 1.24 5.29 -4.31
CA ILE A 104 2.26 6.31 -4.51
C ILE A 104 3.59 5.61 -4.85
N GLY A 105 3.95 5.59 -6.14
CA GLY A 105 5.08 4.79 -6.59
C GLY A 105 4.88 3.31 -6.23
N ASN A 106 5.85 2.71 -5.54
CA ASN A 106 5.78 1.31 -5.09
C ASN A 106 5.24 1.17 -3.65
N THR A 107 4.44 2.13 -3.20
CA THR A 107 3.89 2.16 -1.85
C THR A 107 2.37 2.15 -1.91
N LEU A 108 1.76 1.18 -1.25
CA LEU A 108 0.33 1.16 -1.01
C LEU A 108 0.07 1.77 0.38
N GLN A 109 -0.64 2.88 0.42
CA GLN A 109 -1.05 3.53 1.66
C GLN A 109 -2.53 3.27 1.90
N ALA A 110 -2.87 2.93 3.14
CA ALA A 110 -4.23 2.77 3.60
C ALA A 110 -4.46 3.60 4.87
N THR A 111 -5.63 4.20 4.99
CA THR A 111 -6.09 4.87 6.21
C THR A 111 -7.45 4.33 6.58
N PHE A 112 -7.57 3.77 7.77
CA PHE A 112 -8.83 3.27 8.31
C PHE A 112 -9.36 4.25 9.35
N LYS A 113 -10.69 4.41 9.42
CA LYS A 113 -11.36 5.19 10.47
C LYS A 113 -12.44 4.34 11.12
N GLY A 114 -12.32 4.16 12.42
CA GLY A 114 -13.30 3.47 13.25
C GLY A 114 -14.37 4.40 13.82
N PRO A 115 -15.41 3.83 14.45
CA PRO A 115 -16.60 4.55 14.91
C PRO A 115 -16.33 5.55 16.04
N THR A 116 -15.28 5.34 16.84
CA THR A 116 -14.96 6.15 18.02
C THR A 116 -13.86 7.19 17.75
N GLY A 117 -13.59 7.50 16.46
CA GLY A 117 -12.56 8.45 16.08
C GLY A 117 -11.14 7.85 16.05
N GLN A 118 -11.02 6.54 16.16
CA GLN A 118 -9.76 5.84 15.92
C GLN A 118 -9.37 5.97 14.45
N THR A 119 -8.07 6.10 14.24
CA THR A 119 -7.51 6.03 12.88
C THR A 119 -6.32 5.08 12.88
N ASP A 120 -6.19 4.33 11.80
CA ASP A 120 -5.03 3.51 11.55
C ASP A 120 -4.48 3.83 10.15
N ILE A 121 -3.22 4.23 10.08
CA ILE A 121 -2.55 4.61 8.84
C ILE A 121 -1.46 3.58 8.58
N LEU A 122 -1.62 2.81 7.51
CA LEU A 122 -0.64 1.84 7.06
C LEU A 122 0.09 2.33 5.81
N THR A 123 1.38 2.06 5.78
CA THR A 123 2.24 2.30 4.62
C THR A 123 2.94 1.00 4.29
N CYS A 124 2.50 0.35 3.21
CA CYS A 124 2.97 -0.97 2.79
C CYS A 124 3.95 -0.88 1.63
N THR A 125 5.06 -1.58 1.73
CA THR A 125 6.09 -1.72 0.69
C THR A 125 6.44 -3.18 0.48
N LEU A 126 6.88 -3.52 -0.73
CA LEU A 126 7.37 -4.86 -1.05
C LEU A 126 8.89 -4.92 -0.98
N ALA A 127 9.42 -6.05 -0.52
CA ALA A 127 10.83 -6.39 -0.69
C ALA A 127 11.18 -6.51 -2.18
N ALA A 128 12.45 -6.38 -2.52
CA ALA A 128 12.91 -6.42 -3.92
C ALA A 128 12.58 -7.75 -4.63
N ASP A 129 12.54 -8.86 -3.90
CA ASP A 129 12.16 -10.19 -4.40
C ASP A 129 10.64 -10.42 -4.43
N GLN A 130 9.84 -9.44 -3.98
CA GLN A 130 8.38 -9.47 -3.88
C GLN A 130 7.81 -10.61 -3.03
N LYS A 131 8.63 -11.23 -2.19
CA LYS A 131 8.19 -12.33 -1.30
C LYS A 131 7.74 -11.86 0.07
N LYS A 132 8.04 -10.61 0.41
CA LYS A 132 7.63 -9.99 1.67
C LYS A 132 6.96 -8.65 1.42
N MET A 133 5.92 -8.39 2.18
CA MET A 133 5.27 -7.08 2.29
C MET A 133 5.44 -6.59 3.73
N THR A 134 5.94 -5.37 3.88
CA THR A 134 6.08 -4.71 5.19
C THR A 134 5.14 -3.53 5.24
N CYS A 135 4.23 -3.53 6.20
CA CYS A 135 3.30 -2.45 6.47
C CYS A 135 3.66 -1.78 7.80
N LYS A 136 4.06 -0.51 7.74
CA LYS A 136 4.27 0.31 8.93
C LYS A 136 2.98 1.00 9.28
N GLY A 137 2.48 0.77 10.49
CA GLY A 137 1.22 1.29 10.98
C GLY A 137 1.40 2.35 12.06
N VAL A 138 0.47 3.32 12.06
CA VAL A 138 0.29 4.33 13.10
C VAL A 138 -1.17 4.29 13.52
N LEU A 139 -1.42 3.63 14.64
CA LEU A 139 -2.74 3.56 15.26
C LEU A 139 -2.92 4.76 16.18
N SER A 140 -3.98 5.55 15.96
CA SER A 140 -4.36 6.65 16.85
C SER A 140 -5.71 6.33 17.48
N SER A 141 -5.79 6.36 18.79
CA SER A 141 -7.04 6.21 19.53
C SER A 141 -7.81 7.53 19.55
N GLY A 142 -9.13 7.47 19.80
CA GLY A 142 -10.00 8.65 19.84
C GLY A 142 -9.62 9.68 20.90
N ASP A 143 -8.78 9.34 21.90
CA ASP A 143 -8.22 10.24 22.91
C ASP A 143 -6.87 10.87 22.50
N GLY A 144 -6.41 10.63 21.28
CA GLY A 144 -5.19 11.22 20.71
C GLY A 144 -3.89 10.48 21.03
N ARG A 145 -3.93 9.34 21.73
CA ARG A 145 -2.75 8.49 21.90
C ARG A 145 -2.40 7.80 20.59
N THR A 146 -1.11 7.70 20.29
CA THR A 146 -0.61 7.04 19.09
C THR A 146 0.30 5.87 19.44
N THR A 147 0.22 4.81 18.63
CA THR A 147 1.06 3.62 18.72
C THR A 147 1.59 3.28 17.33
N ASN A 148 2.90 3.08 17.23
CA ASN A 148 3.52 2.59 16.02
C ASN A 148 3.63 1.07 16.07
N TYR A 149 3.40 0.42 14.94
CA TYR A 149 3.56 -1.01 14.80
C TYR A 149 4.07 -1.39 13.39
N VAL A 150 4.46 -2.62 13.21
CA VAL A 150 4.96 -3.13 11.93
C VAL A 150 4.36 -4.50 11.70
N ASP A 151 3.64 -4.66 10.60
CA ASP A 151 3.20 -5.94 10.10
C ASP A 151 4.10 -6.41 8.98
N VAL A 152 4.59 -7.62 9.09
CA VAL A 152 5.35 -8.29 8.04
C VAL A 152 4.54 -9.46 7.52
N TYR A 153 4.35 -9.50 6.22
CA TYR A 153 3.64 -10.58 5.56
C TYR A 153 4.58 -11.34 4.63
N ASP A 154 4.48 -12.66 4.64
CA ASP A 154 5.11 -13.53 3.66
C ASP A 154 4.13 -13.88 2.55
N ARG A 155 4.59 -13.89 1.31
CA ARG A 155 3.78 -14.31 0.15
C ARG A 155 3.54 -15.81 0.21
N MET A 156 2.30 -16.23 0.03
CA MET A 156 1.89 -17.64 -0.01
C MET A 156 2.06 -18.24 -1.40
#